data_6a600a85b5c1b5238f2a9afa36bbf348
#
_entry.id   6a600a85b5c1b5238f2a9afa36bbf348
#
_cell.length_a   1.000
_cell.length_b   1.000
_cell.length_c   1.000
_cell.angle_alpha   90.00
_cell.angle_beta   90.00
_cell.angle_gamma   90.00
#
_symmetry.space_group_name_H-M   'P 1'
#
loop_
_entity.id
_entity.type
_entity.pdbx_description
1 polymer ?
#
loop_
_entity_poly.entity_id
_entity_poly.type
_entity_poly.pdbx_seq_one_letter_code
_entity_poly.pdbx_strand_id
1 'polypeptide(L)'
;NVIIRKPATPGMEDRKGVVLQGHLDMVPQKNSDKKHDFEADPIEAFVDGEWVTANGTTLGADNGIGVSSALAVLTTDKIKHGPVEVLLTATEETGMDGANGLKPGVMKGDILINTDSEDEGELYVGCAGGEDANILFNYTNEETPYGVVALKLDITGMKGGHSGIDIPLQRGNAIKVFFRILNAAYEEHGVRLARIDGGSLRNAIPREAFGVVVVDEAKTADFVAQAYEIAQNVKSELAETEPDLKVLVEETELPFSLIDEETQRKMTKAVIACPNGVIRMSDTMPGLVETSTNLALLKSDEQNKTIKAGCLMRSSVDSAKEDLAQRIKAVFELAGAKVEFSGNYPGWKPNMDSPILKTMQDVYNRPFGK
;
A
#
# COMPACT_ATOMS: atom_id res chain seq x y z
N ASN A 1 0.86 -5.37 -24.84
CA ASN A 1 -0.22 -6.37 -24.76
C ASN A 1 -0.28 -7.24 -25.99
N VAL A 2 -0.62 -8.53 -25.82
CA VAL A 2 -0.93 -9.47 -26.90
C VAL A 2 -2.38 -9.90 -26.75
N ILE A 3 -3.12 -9.88 -27.86
CA ILE A 3 -4.53 -10.33 -27.89
C ILE A 3 -4.66 -11.40 -28.95
N ILE A 4 -5.13 -12.57 -28.55
CA ILE A 4 -5.33 -13.72 -29.43
C ILE A 4 -6.82 -14.08 -29.41
N ARG A 5 -7.40 -14.35 -30.58
CA ARG A 5 -8.82 -14.70 -30.71
C ARG A 5 -8.99 -16.05 -31.33
N LYS A 6 -9.81 -16.89 -30.71
CA LYS A 6 -10.21 -18.20 -31.23
C LYS A 6 -11.72 -18.19 -31.46
N PRO A 7 -12.19 -18.44 -32.68
CA PRO A 7 -13.62 -18.57 -32.97
C PRO A 7 -14.27 -19.69 -32.16
N ALA A 8 -15.57 -19.60 -31.96
CA ALA A 8 -16.33 -20.67 -31.33
C ALA A 8 -16.17 -21.99 -32.11
N THR A 9 -16.21 -23.10 -31.39
CA THR A 9 -16.34 -24.44 -32.06
C THR A 9 -17.72 -24.54 -32.73
N PRO A 10 -17.83 -25.26 -33.87
CA PRO A 10 -19.10 -25.38 -34.59
C PRO A 10 -20.25 -25.80 -33.66
N GLY A 11 -21.35 -25.03 -33.72
CA GLY A 11 -22.53 -25.24 -32.87
C GLY A 11 -22.47 -24.61 -31.47
N MET A 12 -21.45 -23.75 -31.20
CA MET A 12 -21.28 -23.05 -29.94
C MET A 12 -21.20 -21.51 -30.12
N GLU A 13 -21.60 -21.00 -31.27
CA GLU A 13 -21.49 -19.59 -31.65
C GLU A 13 -22.41 -18.68 -30.81
N ASP A 14 -23.48 -19.26 -30.28
CA ASP A 14 -24.45 -18.58 -29.40
C ASP A 14 -24.00 -18.45 -27.93
N ARG A 15 -22.86 -19.05 -27.60
CA ARG A 15 -22.31 -19.00 -26.24
C ARG A 15 -21.63 -17.67 -25.97
N LYS A 16 -21.68 -17.25 -24.69
CA LYS A 16 -20.95 -16.05 -24.22
C LYS A 16 -19.46 -16.18 -24.51
N GLY A 17 -18.86 -15.10 -24.97
CA GLY A 17 -17.42 -14.99 -25.14
C GLY A 17 -16.69 -14.95 -23.81
N VAL A 18 -15.56 -15.64 -23.73
CA VAL A 18 -14.70 -15.67 -22.54
C VAL A 18 -13.36 -15.05 -22.86
N VAL A 19 -12.89 -14.16 -22.00
CA VAL A 19 -11.53 -13.61 -21.99
C VAL A 19 -10.74 -14.30 -20.90
N LEU A 20 -9.62 -14.94 -21.27
CA LEU A 20 -8.61 -15.43 -20.33
C LEU A 20 -7.50 -14.39 -20.26
N GLN A 21 -7.21 -13.87 -19.06
CA GLN A 21 -6.23 -12.82 -18.89
C GLN A 21 -5.11 -13.26 -17.94
N GLY A 22 -3.88 -12.95 -18.33
CA GLY A 22 -2.67 -13.09 -17.54
C GLY A 22 -1.63 -12.07 -17.98
N HIS A 23 -0.46 -12.02 -17.32
CA HIS A 23 0.64 -11.13 -17.68
C HIS A 23 1.89 -11.88 -18.16
N LEU A 24 2.73 -11.19 -18.97
CA LEU A 24 3.89 -11.76 -19.62
C LEU A 24 5.21 -11.53 -18.87
N ASP A 25 5.24 -10.48 -18.07
CA ASP A 25 6.43 -10.12 -17.30
C ASP A 25 6.50 -10.91 -15.98
N MET A 26 7.64 -10.86 -15.34
CA MET A 26 7.89 -11.46 -14.03
C MET A 26 8.76 -10.54 -13.19
N VAL A 27 8.74 -10.67 -11.86
CA VAL A 27 9.69 -10.01 -10.98
C VAL A 27 11.10 -10.55 -11.19
N PRO A 28 12.07 -9.76 -11.68
CA PRO A 28 13.44 -10.22 -11.95
C PRO A 28 14.30 -10.11 -10.68
N GLN A 29 14.18 -11.07 -9.76
CA GLN A 29 14.95 -11.11 -8.51
C GLN A 29 15.89 -12.33 -8.48
N LYS A 30 17.06 -12.15 -7.83
CA LYS A 30 18.05 -13.21 -7.64
C LYS A 30 18.76 -13.06 -6.30
N ASN A 31 19.37 -14.16 -5.83
CA ASN A 31 20.25 -14.11 -4.67
C ASN A 31 21.48 -13.22 -4.96
N SER A 32 22.00 -12.58 -3.93
CA SER A 32 23.10 -11.62 -4.09
C SER A 32 24.39 -12.23 -4.63
N ASP A 33 24.62 -13.52 -4.41
CA ASP A 33 25.76 -14.31 -4.87
C ASP A 33 25.55 -14.93 -6.26
N LYS A 34 24.30 -14.95 -6.77
CA LYS A 34 23.99 -15.53 -8.10
C LYS A 34 24.38 -14.55 -9.21
N LYS A 35 25.20 -15.04 -10.15
CA LYS A 35 25.43 -14.37 -11.43
C LYS A 35 24.34 -14.80 -12.41
N HIS A 36 23.50 -13.88 -12.82
CA HIS A 36 22.40 -14.10 -13.75
C HIS A 36 22.00 -12.77 -14.40
N ASP A 37 21.78 -12.80 -15.70
CA ASP A 37 21.27 -11.68 -16.48
C ASP A 37 19.88 -12.05 -17.01
N PHE A 38 18.84 -11.42 -16.47
CA PHE A 38 17.46 -11.73 -16.85
C PHE A 38 17.09 -11.38 -18.30
N GLU A 39 17.92 -10.60 -19.00
CA GLU A 39 17.72 -10.29 -20.42
C GLU A 39 18.39 -11.33 -21.35
N ALA A 40 19.35 -12.11 -20.83
CA ALA A 40 20.17 -13.00 -21.65
C ALA A 40 20.17 -14.46 -21.18
N ASP A 41 20.11 -14.71 -19.87
CA ASP A 41 20.24 -16.04 -19.32
C ASP A 41 18.87 -16.72 -19.11
N PRO A 42 18.73 -18.01 -19.41
CA PRO A 42 17.50 -18.75 -19.14
C PRO A 42 17.32 -19.00 -17.64
N ILE A 43 16.08 -19.08 -17.19
CA ILE A 43 15.76 -19.50 -15.83
C ILE A 43 16.09 -21.00 -15.66
N GLU A 44 16.94 -21.32 -14.70
CA GLU A 44 17.34 -22.69 -14.35
C GLU A 44 16.31 -23.33 -13.41
N ALA A 45 15.18 -23.77 -13.98
CA ALA A 45 14.13 -24.44 -13.20
C ALA A 45 14.49 -25.90 -12.91
N PHE A 46 14.17 -26.39 -11.72
CA PHE A 46 14.36 -27.79 -11.32
C PHE A 46 13.28 -28.26 -10.33
N VAL A 47 13.16 -29.58 -10.19
CA VAL A 47 12.23 -30.21 -9.25
C VAL A 47 12.92 -30.37 -7.90
N ASP A 48 12.29 -29.85 -6.84
CA ASP A 48 12.71 -29.99 -5.45
C ASP A 48 11.57 -30.59 -4.62
N GLY A 49 11.59 -31.90 -4.43
CA GLY A 49 10.52 -32.64 -3.80
C GLY A 49 9.22 -32.57 -4.60
N GLU A 50 8.19 -31.95 -4.03
CA GLU A 50 6.88 -31.73 -4.67
C GLU A 50 6.79 -30.40 -5.41
N TRP A 51 7.84 -29.60 -5.40
CA TRP A 51 7.87 -28.25 -5.94
C TRP A 51 8.73 -28.15 -7.21
N VAL A 52 8.40 -27.21 -8.08
CA VAL A 52 9.28 -26.70 -9.12
C VAL A 52 9.80 -25.34 -8.66
N THR A 53 11.10 -25.18 -8.63
CA THR A 53 11.77 -23.95 -8.19
C THR A 53 12.84 -23.51 -9.18
N ALA A 54 13.49 -22.38 -8.93
CA ALA A 54 14.59 -21.88 -9.75
C ALA A 54 15.88 -21.76 -8.94
N ASN A 55 17.02 -21.97 -9.60
CA ASN A 55 18.33 -21.97 -9.01
C ASN A 55 18.81 -20.55 -8.69
N GLY A 56 18.42 -20.04 -7.52
CA GLY A 56 18.85 -18.74 -7.00
C GLY A 56 18.24 -17.53 -7.70
N THR A 57 17.17 -17.72 -8.46
CA THR A 57 16.38 -16.65 -9.10
C THR A 57 14.90 -16.87 -8.83
N THR A 58 14.06 -15.87 -9.13
CA THR A 58 12.62 -16.04 -9.30
C THR A 58 12.35 -17.01 -10.45
N LEU A 59 11.21 -17.73 -10.39
CA LEU A 59 10.83 -18.78 -11.37
C LEU A 59 10.02 -18.22 -12.55
N GLY A 60 9.17 -17.21 -12.32
CA GLY A 60 8.20 -16.69 -13.29
C GLY A 60 6.96 -17.59 -13.45
N ALA A 61 6.64 -18.41 -12.45
CA ALA A 61 5.39 -19.16 -12.42
C ALA A 61 4.19 -18.22 -12.31
N ASP A 62 4.34 -17.13 -11.64
CA ASP A 62 3.56 -15.92 -11.67
C ASP A 62 4.04 -15.03 -12.85
N ASN A 63 3.26 -14.86 -13.93
CA ASN A 63 1.98 -15.52 -14.26
C ASN A 63 2.17 -16.56 -15.40
N GLY A 64 3.34 -17.20 -15.47
CA GLY A 64 3.67 -18.22 -16.50
C GLY A 64 2.68 -19.39 -16.55
N ILE A 65 2.12 -19.80 -15.41
CA ILE A 65 1.13 -20.88 -15.33
C ILE A 65 -0.21 -20.42 -15.91
N GLY A 66 -0.67 -19.21 -15.58
CA GLY A 66 -1.88 -18.61 -16.14
C GLY A 66 -1.79 -18.45 -17.66
N VAL A 67 -0.67 -17.90 -18.13
CA VAL A 67 -0.38 -17.79 -19.58
C VAL A 67 -0.39 -19.15 -20.26
N SER A 68 0.29 -20.16 -19.68
CA SER A 68 0.34 -21.51 -20.23
C SER A 68 -1.04 -22.17 -20.29
N SER A 69 -1.88 -21.96 -19.28
CA SER A 69 -3.26 -22.46 -19.23
C SER A 69 -4.12 -21.84 -20.34
N ALA A 70 -4.00 -20.53 -20.56
CA ALA A 70 -4.69 -19.82 -21.64
C ALA A 70 -4.23 -20.33 -23.03
N LEU A 71 -2.92 -20.54 -23.21
CA LEU A 71 -2.37 -21.09 -24.44
C LEU A 71 -2.82 -22.55 -24.70
N ALA A 72 -2.95 -23.37 -23.66
CA ALA A 72 -3.48 -24.72 -23.76
C ALA A 72 -4.93 -24.73 -24.27
N VAL A 73 -5.77 -23.79 -23.80
CA VAL A 73 -7.15 -23.63 -24.33
C VAL A 73 -7.14 -23.18 -25.79
N LEU A 74 -6.22 -22.32 -26.18
CA LEU A 74 -6.11 -21.89 -27.59
C LEU A 74 -5.68 -23.02 -28.55
N THR A 75 -4.80 -23.89 -28.13
CA THR A 75 -4.16 -24.90 -28.98
C THR A 75 -4.90 -26.24 -29.02
N THR A 76 -5.81 -26.50 -28.06
CA THR A 76 -6.55 -27.76 -28.03
C THR A 76 -7.79 -27.73 -28.90
N ASP A 77 -8.06 -28.84 -29.60
CA ASP A 77 -9.31 -29.11 -30.34
C ASP A 77 -10.28 -30.00 -29.55
N LYS A 78 -9.89 -30.43 -28.36
CA LYS A 78 -10.67 -31.38 -27.52
C LYS A 78 -11.77 -30.74 -26.72
N ILE A 79 -11.75 -29.41 -26.52
CA ILE A 79 -12.70 -28.65 -25.71
C ILE A 79 -13.66 -27.93 -26.64
N LYS A 80 -14.98 -28.14 -26.45
CA LYS A 80 -16.01 -27.32 -27.08
C LYS A 80 -16.16 -26.01 -26.33
N HIS A 81 -16.13 -24.90 -27.05
CA HIS A 81 -16.17 -23.56 -26.45
C HIS A 81 -16.90 -22.54 -27.33
N GLY A 82 -17.46 -21.50 -26.72
CA GLY A 82 -17.87 -20.29 -27.40
C GLY A 82 -16.66 -19.47 -27.88
N PRO A 83 -16.84 -18.22 -28.32
CA PRO A 83 -15.70 -17.36 -28.65
C PRO A 83 -14.75 -17.22 -27.47
N VAL A 84 -13.43 -17.38 -27.72
CA VAL A 84 -12.39 -17.20 -26.70
C VAL A 84 -11.45 -16.10 -27.13
N GLU A 85 -11.15 -15.20 -26.21
CA GLU A 85 -10.06 -14.24 -26.33
C GLU A 85 -9.03 -14.52 -25.23
N VAL A 86 -7.76 -14.34 -25.55
CA VAL A 86 -6.67 -14.34 -24.57
C VAL A 86 -6.04 -12.97 -24.58
N LEU A 87 -6.01 -12.33 -23.42
CA LEU A 87 -5.35 -11.05 -23.19
C LEU A 87 -4.11 -11.29 -22.33
N LEU A 88 -2.94 -11.07 -22.90
CA LEU A 88 -1.68 -11.13 -22.19
C LEU A 88 -1.15 -9.70 -22.03
N THR A 89 -1.14 -9.22 -20.79
CA THR A 89 -0.68 -7.86 -20.45
C THR A 89 0.83 -7.83 -20.21
N ALA A 90 1.41 -6.65 -20.29
CA ALA A 90 2.81 -6.40 -19.99
C ALA A 90 2.92 -5.43 -18.82
N THR A 91 4.05 -5.46 -18.12
CA THR A 91 4.40 -4.57 -16.99
C THR A 91 3.40 -4.62 -15.83
N GLU A 92 2.83 -5.79 -15.53
CA GLU A 92 1.96 -5.95 -14.37
C GLU A 92 2.73 -5.65 -13.09
N GLU A 93 3.91 -6.26 -12.95
CA GLU A 93 4.79 -6.21 -11.78
C GLU A 93 5.44 -4.83 -11.53
N THR A 94 5.43 -3.93 -12.52
CA THR A 94 6.12 -2.65 -12.45
C THR A 94 5.22 -1.41 -12.59
N GLY A 95 3.94 -1.59 -12.92
CA GLY A 95 3.04 -0.42 -13.03
C GLY A 95 1.77 -0.64 -13.82
N MET A 96 1.50 -1.85 -14.30
CA MET A 96 0.28 -2.22 -15.03
C MET A 96 0.04 -1.38 -16.31
N ASP A 97 1.11 -0.93 -16.99
CA ASP A 97 0.99 -0.10 -18.20
C ASP A 97 0.18 -0.79 -19.29
N GLY A 98 0.32 -2.12 -19.38
CA GLY A 98 -0.43 -2.94 -20.30
C GLY A 98 -1.94 -2.87 -20.04
N ALA A 99 -2.36 -3.04 -18.80
CA ALA A 99 -3.76 -2.95 -18.40
C ALA A 99 -4.30 -1.51 -18.54
N ASN A 100 -3.54 -0.52 -18.04
CA ASN A 100 -3.91 0.89 -18.11
C ASN A 100 -3.99 1.42 -19.54
N GLY A 101 -3.19 0.89 -20.45
CA GLY A 101 -3.20 1.26 -21.87
C GLY A 101 -4.31 0.60 -22.70
N LEU A 102 -5.10 -0.31 -22.11
CA LEU A 102 -6.15 -1.02 -22.81
C LEU A 102 -7.35 -0.07 -23.12
N LYS A 103 -7.72 0.03 -24.39
CA LYS A 103 -8.83 0.91 -24.80
C LYS A 103 -10.17 0.20 -24.66
N PRO A 104 -11.25 0.91 -24.32
CA PRO A 104 -12.61 0.36 -24.31
C PRO A 104 -12.98 -0.28 -25.65
N GLY A 105 -13.67 -1.42 -25.60
CA GLY A 105 -14.17 -2.12 -26.76
C GLY A 105 -13.13 -2.95 -27.55
N VAL A 106 -11.90 -3.03 -27.06
CA VAL A 106 -10.87 -3.93 -27.66
C VAL A 106 -11.23 -5.38 -27.39
N MET A 107 -11.63 -5.72 -26.17
CA MET A 107 -12.14 -7.03 -25.81
C MET A 107 -13.63 -7.15 -26.19
N LYS A 108 -14.03 -8.34 -26.63
CA LYS A 108 -15.40 -8.66 -27.11
C LYS A 108 -16.12 -9.65 -26.20
N GLY A 109 -15.36 -10.38 -25.36
CA GLY A 109 -15.93 -11.39 -24.46
C GLY A 109 -16.78 -10.76 -23.36
N ASP A 110 -17.82 -11.50 -22.94
CA ASP A 110 -18.75 -11.11 -21.87
C ASP A 110 -18.24 -11.46 -20.47
N ILE A 111 -17.30 -12.39 -20.38
CA ILE A 111 -16.77 -12.96 -19.14
C ILE A 111 -15.25 -12.84 -19.18
N LEU A 112 -14.65 -12.19 -18.18
CA LEU A 112 -13.21 -12.16 -17.99
C LEU A 112 -12.84 -13.05 -16.81
N ILE A 113 -11.89 -13.94 -17.04
CA ILE A 113 -11.26 -14.81 -16.04
C ILE A 113 -9.78 -14.41 -15.99
N ASN A 114 -9.39 -13.75 -14.91
CA ASN A 114 -8.01 -13.49 -14.58
C ASN A 114 -7.41 -14.79 -13.99
N THR A 115 -6.23 -15.19 -14.47
CA THR A 115 -5.57 -16.43 -14.09
C THR A 115 -4.34 -16.20 -13.19
N ASP A 116 -4.37 -15.10 -12.44
CA ASP A 116 -3.24 -14.61 -11.67
C ASP A 116 -3.38 -14.82 -10.15
N SER A 117 -4.43 -15.52 -9.73
CA SER A 117 -4.62 -15.86 -8.31
C SER A 117 -3.64 -16.94 -7.89
N GLU A 118 -2.97 -16.73 -6.74
CA GLU A 118 -2.00 -17.64 -6.15
C GLU A 118 -2.61 -18.54 -5.05
N ASP A 119 -3.73 -18.14 -4.46
CA ASP A 119 -4.35 -18.84 -3.34
C ASP A 119 -5.24 -20.00 -3.82
N GLU A 120 -4.89 -21.23 -3.40
CA GLU A 120 -5.65 -22.43 -3.75
C GLU A 120 -7.04 -22.42 -3.13
N GLY A 121 -8.06 -22.58 -3.98
CA GLY A 121 -9.46 -22.67 -3.54
C GLY A 121 -10.13 -21.33 -3.30
N GLU A 122 -9.50 -20.23 -3.65
CA GLU A 122 -10.07 -18.89 -3.52
C GLU A 122 -10.49 -18.32 -4.90
N LEU A 123 -11.59 -17.57 -4.89
CA LEU A 123 -12.08 -16.81 -6.05
C LEU A 123 -12.16 -15.34 -5.66
N TYR A 124 -11.32 -14.54 -6.29
CA TYR A 124 -11.32 -13.09 -6.12
C TYR A 124 -12.43 -12.47 -6.97
N VAL A 125 -13.36 -11.78 -6.32
CA VAL A 125 -14.56 -11.18 -6.93
C VAL A 125 -14.60 -9.67 -6.78
N GLY A 126 -13.50 -9.08 -6.33
CA GLY A 126 -13.33 -7.65 -6.14
C GLY A 126 -11.89 -7.31 -5.79
N CYS A 127 -11.51 -6.08 -6.01
CA CYS A 127 -10.19 -5.56 -5.67
C CYS A 127 -10.30 -4.09 -5.25
N ALA A 128 -9.49 -3.68 -4.30
CA ALA A 128 -9.36 -2.26 -3.98
C ALA A 128 -8.50 -1.56 -5.04
N GLY A 129 -9.02 -0.48 -5.61
CA GLY A 129 -8.22 0.50 -6.31
C GLY A 129 -7.34 1.28 -5.35
N GLY A 130 -6.42 2.09 -5.88
CA GLY A 130 -5.52 2.91 -5.09
C GLY A 130 -5.29 4.30 -5.68
N GLU A 131 -4.84 5.22 -4.84
CA GLU A 131 -4.37 6.55 -5.24
C GLU A 131 -3.42 7.10 -4.19
N ASP A 132 -2.31 7.68 -4.62
CA ASP A 132 -1.35 8.32 -3.74
C ASP A 132 -1.64 9.81 -3.61
N ALA A 133 -1.63 10.33 -2.38
CA ALA A 133 -1.52 11.76 -2.10
C ALA A 133 -0.06 12.10 -1.76
N ASN A 134 0.55 12.94 -2.58
CA ASN A 134 1.89 13.49 -2.38
C ASN A 134 1.76 14.89 -1.79
N ILE A 135 2.22 15.07 -0.58
CA ILE A 135 2.02 16.27 0.24
C ILE A 135 3.38 16.93 0.44
N LEU A 136 3.46 18.23 0.19
CA LEU A 136 4.68 19.01 0.32
C LEU A 136 4.42 20.27 1.15
N PHE A 137 5.09 20.37 2.30
CA PHE A 137 5.23 21.62 3.03
C PHE A 137 6.55 22.28 2.65
N ASN A 138 6.53 23.59 2.48
CA ASN A 138 7.74 24.41 2.51
C ASN A 138 7.82 25.07 3.87
N TYR A 139 9.02 25.17 4.44
CA TYR A 139 9.23 25.82 5.72
C TYR A 139 10.43 26.77 5.67
N THR A 140 10.52 27.65 6.65
CA THR A 140 11.70 28.48 6.88
C THR A 140 12.46 28.00 8.11
N ASN A 141 13.77 28.21 8.12
CA ASN A 141 14.58 27.91 9.30
C ASN A 141 14.40 29.01 10.34
N GLU A 142 14.20 28.63 11.58
CA GLU A 142 14.37 29.49 12.75
C GLU A 142 15.64 29.10 13.49
N GLU A 143 16.35 30.06 14.03
CA GLU A 143 17.55 29.79 14.84
C GLU A 143 17.18 29.03 16.11
N THR A 144 18.02 28.08 16.49
CA THR A 144 17.85 27.37 17.76
C THR A 144 18.05 28.37 18.91
N PRO A 145 17.05 28.55 19.81
CA PRO A 145 17.17 29.51 20.89
C PRO A 145 18.22 29.08 21.94
N TYR A 146 18.66 30.06 22.74
CA TYR A 146 19.53 29.76 23.88
C TYR A 146 18.72 29.15 25.04
N GLY A 147 19.38 28.37 25.90
CA GLY A 147 18.76 27.81 27.10
C GLY A 147 17.79 26.63 26.81
N VAL A 148 17.98 25.95 25.70
CA VAL A 148 17.22 24.76 25.33
C VAL A 148 18.10 23.51 25.34
N VAL A 149 17.46 22.36 25.54
CA VAL A 149 18.03 21.03 25.39
C VAL A 149 17.47 20.37 24.13
N ALA A 150 18.31 19.72 23.35
CA ALA A 150 17.88 18.92 22.21
C ALA A 150 17.71 17.47 22.61
N LEU A 151 16.60 16.88 22.16
CA LEU A 151 16.23 15.51 22.48
C LEU A 151 15.87 14.77 21.18
N LYS A 152 16.35 13.52 21.07
CA LYS A 152 15.76 12.56 20.12
C LYS A 152 14.45 12.08 20.70
N LEU A 153 13.45 12.00 19.86
CA LEU A 153 12.18 11.32 20.13
C LEU A 153 12.04 10.20 19.11
N ASP A 154 12.22 8.96 19.54
CA ASP A 154 12.21 7.79 18.67
C ASP A 154 11.05 6.87 19.03
N ILE A 155 10.25 6.53 18.03
CA ILE A 155 9.16 5.56 18.11
C ILE A 155 9.62 4.32 17.34
N THR A 156 9.69 3.15 18.02
CA THR A 156 10.20 1.91 17.43
C THR A 156 9.46 0.69 17.98
N GLY A 157 9.80 -0.50 17.49
CA GLY A 157 9.25 -1.77 17.98
C GLY A 157 7.83 -2.07 17.51
N MET A 158 7.26 -1.27 16.63
CA MET A 158 5.93 -1.55 16.05
C MET A 158 6.04 -2.55 14.90
N LYS A 159 4.98 -3.33 14.67
CA LYS A 159 4.96 -4.41 13.68
C LYS A 159 4.98 -3.90 12.24
N GLY A 160 4.27 -2.80 11.98
CA GLY A 160 4.04 -2.35 10.60
C GLY A 160 3.19 -3.35 9.81
N GLY A 161 3.39 -3.42 8.50
CA GLY A 161 2.69 -4.36 7.63
C GLY A 161 2.24 -3.73 6.32
N HIS A 162 1.58 -4.52 5.47
CA HIS A 162 1.05 -4.04 4.20
C HIS A 162 -0.22 -3.22 4.40
N SER A 163 -0.27 -2.00 3.83
CA SER A 163 -1.38 -1.06 4.03
C SER A 163 -2.72 -1.47 3.41
N GLY A 164 -2.76 -2.54 2.66
CA GLY A 164 -4.00 -3.16 2.16
C GLY A 164 -4.39 -4.39 2.98
N ILE A 165 -3.53 -5.40 3.02
CA ILE A 165 -3.81 -6.71 3.64
C ILE A 165 -3.87 -6.61 5.17
N ASP A 166 -2.91 -5.90 5.78
CA ASP A 166 -2.80 -5.81 7.25
C ASP A 166 -3.59 -4.63 7.86
N ILE A 167 -4.19 -3.76 7.04
CA ILE A 167 -4.90 -2.57 7.55
C ILE A 167 -6.09 -2.91 8.47
N PRO A 168 -6.85 -4.01 8.25
CA PRO A 168 -7.93 -4.41 9.14
C PRO A 168 -7.44 -4.88 10.51
N LEU A 169 -6.16 -5.22 10.65
CA LEU A 169 -5.57 -5.62 11.93
C LEU A 169 -5.39 -4.43 12.90
N GLN A 170 -5.66 -3.20 12.45
CA GLN A 170 -5.61 -1.98 13.24
C GLN A 170 -4.26 -1.77 13.96
N ARG A 171 -3.17 -2.16 13.31
CA ARG A 171 -1.82 -1.91 13.82
C ARG A 171 -1.54 -0.41 13.94
N GLY A 172 -0.70 -0.06 14.88
CA GLY A 172 -0.32 1.33 15.12
C GLY A 172 0.49 1.93 13.97
N ASN A 173 0.43 3.25 13.85
CA ASN A 173 1.22 4.03 12.92
C ASN A 173 2.19 4.91 13.71
N ALA A 174 3.50 4.67 13.56
CA ALA A 174 4.54 5.36 14.33
C ALA A 174 4.54 6.88 14.14
N ILE A 175 4.21 7.37 12.94
CA ILE A 175 4.08 8.81 12.67
C ILE A 175 2.95 9.41 13.53
N LYS A 176 1.81 8.73 13.62
CA LYS A 176 0.68 9.18 14.45
C LYS A 176 1.04 9.22 15.93
N VAL A 177 1.78 8.22 16.42
CA VAL A 177 2.27 8.20 17.81
C VAL A 177 3.22 9.36 18.07
N PHE A 178 4.19 9.57 17.18
CA PHE A 178 5.14 10.68 17.28
C PHE A 178 4.41 12.04 17.37
N PHE A 179 3.46 12.29 16.48
CA PHE A 179 2.74 13.55 16.43
C PHE A 179 1.73 13.71 17.57
N ARG A 180 1.23 12.63 18.15
CA ARG A 180 0.44 12.68 19.39
C ARG A 180 1.27 13.22 20.54
N ILE A 181 2.51 12.76 20.68
CA ILE A 181 3.46 13.26 21.69
C ILE A 181 3.85 14.71 21.38
N LEU A 182 4.27 15.01 20.15
CA LEU A 182 4.71 16.34 19.75
C LEU A 182 3.61 17.39 19.96
N ASN A 183 2.35 17.06 19.67
CA ASN A 183 1.25 18.00 19.84
C ASN A 183 1.04 18.36 21.33
N ALA A 184 1.00 17.37 22.22
CA ALA A 184 0.88 17.63 23.65
C ALA A 184 2.08 18.43 24.17
N ALA A 185 3.27 18.04 23.80
CA ALA A 185 4.51 18.69 24.19
C ALA A 185 4.62 20.14 23.68
N TYR A 186 4.15 20.42 22.47
CA TYR A 186 4.09 21.80 21.96
C TYR A 186 3.12 22.67 22.78
N GLU A 187 1.92 22.19 23.04
CA GLU A 187 0.89 22.96 23.74
C GLU A 187 1.28 23.24 25.20
N GLU A 188 1.91 22.31 25.89
CA GLU A 188 2.22 22.44 27.34
C GLU A 188 3.63 22.97 27.62
N HIS A 189 4.61 22.56 26.83
CA HIS A 189 6.01 22.85 27.10
C HIS A 189 6.67 23.73 26.03
N GLY A 190 5.99 24.00 24.91
CA GLY A 190 6.56 24.79 23.81
C GLY A 190 7.64 24.05 23.04
N VAL A 191 7.56 22.71 22.98
CA VAL A 191 8.56 21.87 22.28
C VAL A 191 8.58 22.21 20.79
N ARG A 192 9.79 22.40 20.24
CA ARG A 192 10.00 22.77 18.84
C ARG A 192 10.67 21.63 18.09
N LEU A 193 10.26 21.43 16.84
CA LEU A 193 10.74 20.36 15.96
C LEU A 193 11.88 20.87 15.07
N ALA A 194 13.01 20.14 15.06
CA ALA A 194 14.09 20.40 14.13
C ALA A 194 13.96 19.52 12.87
N ARG A 195 13.72 18.22 13.05
CA ARG A 195 13.58 17.28 11.92
C ARG A 195 12.71 16.08 12.30
N ILE A 196 12.19 15.43 11.28
CA ILE A 196 11.37 14.21 11.38
C ILE A 196 11.69 13.26 10.22
N ASP A 197 11.77 11.98 10.50
CA ASP A 197 11.82 10.89 9.53
C ASP A 197 10.91 9.76 10.02
N GLY A 198 9.81 9.52 9.32
CA GLY A 198 8.85 8.46 9.64
C GLY A 198 8.35 7.75 8.41
N GLY A 199 8.32 6.42 8.48
CA GLY A 199 7.91 5.57 7.36
C GLY A 199 8.88 5.58 6.17
N SER A 200 8.64 4.74 5.20
CA SER A 200 9.53 4.60 4.03
C SER A 200 8.81 4.28 2.73
N LEU A 201 7.89 3.31 2.76
CA LEU A 201 7.17 2.82 1.59
C LEU A 201 5.69 3.20 1.68
N ARG A 202 5.11 3.69 0.59
CA ARG A 202 3.71 4.12 0.52
C ARG A 202 2.70 3.02 0.85
N ASN A 203 3.02 1.77 0.51
CA ASN A 203 2.18 0.60 0.79
C ASN A 203 2.49 -0.11 2.11
N ALA A 204 3.33 0.48 2.97
CA ALA A 204 3.67 -0.06 4.28
C ALA A 204 3.14 0.83 5.41
N ILE A 205 2.61 0.22 6.47
CA ILE A 205 2.23 0.90 7.71
C ILE A 205 3.52 1.31 8.42
N PRO A 206 3.74 2.60 8.74
CA PRO A 206 4.96 3.05 9.41
C PRO A 206 5.17 2.37 10.78
N ARG A 207 6.27 1.63 10.89
CA ARG A 207 6.65 0.92 12.12
C ARG A 207 7.62 1.71 12.99
N GLU A 208 8.23 2.77 12.44
CA GLU A 208 9.22 3.59 13.09
C GLU A 208 9.04 5.07 12.70
N ALA A 209 9.35 5.96 13.65
CA ALA A 209 9.45 7.39 13.41
C ALA A 209 10.53 7.98 14.34
N PHE A 210 11.37 8.84 13.79
CA PHE A 210 12.52 9.42 14.44
C PHE A 210 12.49 10.94 14.29
N GLY A 211 12.72 11.68 15.36
CA GLY A 211 12.78 13.13 15.27
C GLY A 211 13.74 13.75 16.28
N VAL A 212 14.12 15.00 16.02
CA VAL A 212 14.86 15.82 16.94
C VAL A 212 14.00 17.02 17.31
N VAL A 213 13.82 17.20 18.61
CA VAL A 213 13.06 18.30 19.17
C VAL A 213 13.94 19.10 20.13
N VAL A 214 13.58 20.35 20.37
CA VAL A 214 14.18 21.17 21.45
C VAL A 214 13.11 21.64 22.41
N VAL A 215 13.51 21.76 23.66
CA VAL A 215 12.66 22.26 24.76
C VAL A 215 13.48 23.12 25.69
N ASP A 216 12.84 24.06 26.36
CA ASP A 216 13.46 24.85 27.42
C ASP A 216 14.08 23.94 28.50
N GLU A 217 15.31 24.21 28.92
CA GLU A 217 16.05 23.39 29.88
C GLU A 217 15.22 23.18 31.18
N ALA A 218 14.53 24.18 31.61
CA ALA A 218 13.68 24.13 32.83
C ALA A 218 12.44 23.22 32.66
N LYS A 219 12.01 22.93 31.44
CA LYS A 219 10.82 22.12 31.14
C LYS A 219 11.19 20.70 30.64
N THR A 220 12.47 20.39 30.50
CA THR A 220 12.94 19.12 29.94
C THR A 220 12.40 17.91 30.69
N ALA A 221 12.50 17.93 32.04
CA ALA A 221 12.02 16.80 32.86
C ALA A 221 10.51 16.57 32.72
N ASP A 222 9.71 17.65 32.68
CA ASP A 222 8.27 17.58 32.54
C ASP A 222 7.86 17.06 31.16
N PHE A 223 8.52 17.51 30.09
CA PHE A 223 8.31 16.99 28.75
C PHE A 223 8.62 15.48 28.65
N VAL A 224 9.77 15.05 29.19
CA VAL A 224 10.17 13.64 29.19
C VAL A 224 9.13 12.78 29.92
N ALA A 225 8.67 13.25 31.09
CA ALA A 225 7.64 12.56 31.87
C ALA A 225 6.32 12.44 31.05
N GLN A 226 5.86 13.54 30.45
CA GLN A 226 4.66 13.56 29.60
C GLN A 226 4.79 12.63 28.39
N ALA A 227 5.95 12.63 27.71
CA ALA A 227 6.18 11.75 26.56
C ALA A 227 6.05 10.27 26.95
N TYR A 228 6.61 9.86 28.08
CA TYR A 228 6.48 8.50 28.59
C TYR A 228 5.06 8.17 29.08
N GLU A 229 4.34 9.11 29.67
CA GLU A 229 2.94 8.92 30.04
C GLU A 229 2.08 8.64 28.81
N ILE A 230 2.23 9.46 27.74
CA ILE A 230 1.53 9.24 26.47
C ILE A 230 1.95 7.88 25.87
N ALA A 231 3.23 7.52 25.94
CA ALA A 231 3.71 6.22 25.47
C ALA A 231 3.03 5.05 26.20
N GLN A 232 2.84 5.13 27.52
CA GLN A 232 2.13 4.10 28.29
C GLN A 232 0.65 4.03 27.91
N ASN A 233 -0.01 5.17 27.68
CA ASN A 233 -1.39 5.21 27.21
C ASN A 233 -1.51 4.51 25.84
N VAL A 234 -0.64 4.84 24.87
CA VAL A 234 -0.61 4.19 23.55
C VAL A 234 -0.33 2.69 23.66
N LYS A 235 0.60 2.27 24.52
CA LYS A 235 0.86 0.85 24.79
C LYS A 235 -0.37 0.13 25.34
N SER A 236 -1.13 0.76 26.21
CA SER A 236 -2.36 0.19 26.74
C SER A 236 -3.44 0.09 25.66
N GLU A 237 -3.58 1.11 24.80
CA GLU A 237 -4.53 1.14 23.70
C GLU A 237 -4.23 0.07 22.63
N LEU A 238 -2.95 -0.24 22.39
CA LEU A 238 -2.46 -1.13 21.34
C LEU A 238 -1.81 -2.42 21.89
N ALA A 239 -2.14 -2.83 23.12
CA ALA A 239 -1.45 -3.90 23.82
C ALA A 239 -1.38 -5.22 23.02
N GLU A 240 -2.46 -5.59 22.34
CA GLU A 240 -2.56 -6.82 21.55
C GLU A 240 -1.89 -6.68 20.17
N THR A 241 -1.97 -5.50 19.58
CA THR A 241 -1.46 -5.27 18.21
C THR A 241 0.01 -4.86 18.20
N GLU A 242 0.47 -4.09 19.20
CA GLU A 242 1.83 -3.53 19.26
C GLU A 242 2.50 -3.76 20.63
N PRO A 243 2.68 -5.02 21.08
CA PRO A 243 3.23 -5.32 22.42
C PRO A 243 4.66 -4.80 22.61
N ASP A 244 5.44 -4.69 21.53
CA ASP A 244 6.85 -4.31 21.53
C ASP A 244 7.09 -2.81 21.28
N LEU A 245 6.03 -1.98 21.21
CA LEU A 245 6.15 -0.53 21.04
C LEU A 245 7.11 0.06 22.07
N LYS A 246 8.07 0.84 21.61
CA LYS A 246 9.04 1.57 22.42
C LYS A 246 9.04 3.04 22.03
N VAL A 247 9.06 3.89 23.02
CA VAL A 247 9.32 5.33 22.89
C VAL A 247 10.60 5.62 23.66
N LEU A 248 11.54 6.28 22.99
CA LEU A 248 12.83 6.67 23.57
C LEU A 248 12.94 8.20 23.49
N VAL A 249 13.31 8.82 24.59
CA VAL A 249 13.62 10.26 24.66
C VAL A 249 15.02 10.39 25.27
N GLU A 250 15.99 10.85 24.49
CA GLU A 250 17.39 10.97 24.89
C GLU A 250 17.99 12.29 24.44
N GLU A 251 18.90 12.86 25.22
CA GLU A 251 19.65 14.04 24.83
C GLU A 251 20.48 13.80 23.57
N THR A 252 20.60 14.83 22.75
CA THR A 252 21.39 14.81 21.51
C THR A 252 22.04 16.17 21.27
N GLU A 253 22.85 16.26 20.21
CA GLU A 253 23.48 17.51 19.81
C GLU A 253 22.42 18.55 19.38
N LEU A 254 22.65 19.80 19.77
CA LEU A 254 21.76 20.89 19.38
C LEU A 254 21.71 21.03 17.86
N PRO A 255 20.53 21.04 17.25
CA PRO A 255 20.39 21.31 15.83
C PRO A 255 20.75 22.77 15.52
N PHE A 256 21.26 23.01 14.32
CA PHE A 256 21.60 24.37 13.89
C PHE A 256 20.36 25.26 13.72
N SER A 257 19.24 24.66 13.29
CA SER A 257 17.98 25.36 13.08
C SER A 257 16.79 24.48 13.33
N LEU A 258 15.64 25.11 13.49
CA LEU A 258 14.35 24.48 13.69
C LEU A 258 13.45 24.77 12.48
N ILE A 259 12.46 23.91 12.28
CA ILE A 259 11.30 24.20 11.43
C ILE A 259 10.54 25.37 12.03
N ASP A 260 10.17 26.41 11.24
CA ASP A 260 9.43 27.54 11.77
C ASP A 260 8.16 27.09 12.50
N GLU A 261 7.83 27.85 13.53
CA GLU A 261 6.76 27.50 14.47
C GLU A 261 5.40 27.38 13.80
N GLU A 262 5.11 28.25 12.85
CA GLU A 262 3.83 28.24 12.13
C GLU A 262 3.66 26.96 11.32
N THR A 263 4.70 26.57 10.57
CA THR A 263 4.71 25.32 9.79
C THR A 263 4.62 24.10 10.69
N GLN A 264 5.42 24.03 11.76
CA GLN A 264 5.32 22.96 12.75
C GLN A 264 3.90 22.81 13.29
N ARG A 265 3.29 23.89 13.77
CA ARG A 265 1.95 23.88 14.36
C ARG A 265 0.90 23.42 13.37
N LYS A 266 0.90 23.98 12.14
CA LYS A 266 -0.05 23.63 11.08
C LYS A 266 0.11 22.18 10.65
N MET A 267 1.34 21.73 10.40
CA MET A 267 1.64 20.34 10.04
C MET A 267 1.24 19.37 11.14
N THR A 268 1.55 19.67 12.40
CA THR A 268 1.17 18.82 13.54
C THR A 268 -0.34 18.63 13.60
N LYS A 269 -1.13 19.69 13.48
CA LYS A 269 -2.59 19.61 13.46
C LYS A 269 -3.11 18.83 12.24
N ALA A 270 -2.50 19.03 11.06
CA ALA A 270 -2.87 18.28 9.85
C ALA A 270 -2.58 16.78 9.99
N VAL A 271 -1.41 16.41 10.52
CA VAL A 271 -1.05 15.00 10.73
C VAL A 271 -2.01 14.34 11.73
N ILE A 272 -2.40 15.05 12.80
CA ILE A 272 -3.38 14.52 13.76
C ILE A 272 -4.74 14.33 13.11
N ALA A 273 -5.23 15.32 12.36
CA ALA A 273 -6.53 15.31 11.71
C ALA A 273 -6.59 14.38 10.50
N CYS A 274 -5.45 14.06 9.88
CA CYS A 274 -5.39 13.19 8.71
C CYS A 274 -6.00 11.81 9.00
N PRO A 275 -6.99 11.35 8.22
CA PRO A 275 -7.51 9.98 8.34
C PRO A 275 -6.40 8.94 8.22
N ASN A 276 -6.48 7.85 8.96
CA ASN A 276 -5.55 6.73 8.89
C ASN A 276 -6.22 5.43 9.34
N GLY A 277 -5.93 4.33 8.65
CA GLY A 277 -6.52 3.02 8.94
C GLY A 277 -7.79 2.75 8.12
N VAL A 278 -8.65 1.90 8.63
CA VAL A 278 -9.94 1.55 8.02
C VAL A 278 -10.90 2.74 8.16
N ILE A 279 -11.45 3.18 7.03
CA ILE A 279 -12.45 4.26 6.97
C ILE A 279 -13.85 3.68 6.88
N ARG A 280 -14.01 2.59 6.10
CA ARG A 280 -15.30 1.90 5.92
C ARG A 280 -15.08 0.42 5.66
N MET A 281 -15.92 -0.41 6.29
CA MET A 281 -16.04 -1.83 5.97
C MET A 281 -17.05 -2.03 4.83
N SER A 282 -16.90 -3.12 4.08
CA SER A 282 -17.84 -3.51 3.04
C SER A 282 -19.22 -3.83 3.65
N ASP A 283 -20.27 -3.33 3.04
CA ASP A 283 -21.65 -3.64 3.41
C ASP A 283 -22.18 -4.92 2.73
N THR A 284 -21.45 -5.46 1.76
CA THR A 284 -21.82 -6.67 1.01
C THR A 284 -20.99 -7.89 1.39
N MET A 285 -19.78 -7.71 1.92
CA MET A 285 -18.88 -8.79 2.34
C MET A 285 -18.39 -8.55 3.77
N PRO A 286 -18.94 -9.27 4.77
CA PRO A 286 -18.50 -9.15 6.16
C PRO A 286 -16.99 -9.43 6.30
N GLY A 287 -16.30 -8.58 7.06
CA GLY A 287 -14.86 -8.70 7.29
C GLY A 287 -13.96 -8.06 6.23
N LEU A 288 -14.51 -7.71 5.07
CA LEU A 288 -13.75 -7.02 4.01
C LEU A 288 -13.71 -5.51 4.24
N VAL A 289 -12.55 -4.90 4.08
CA VAL A 289 -12.39 -3.44 4.07
C VAL A 289 -12.82 -2.90 2.70
N GLU A 290 -13.76 -1.96 2.68
CA GLU A 290 -14.14 -1.24 1.46
C GLU A 290 -13.16 -0.10 1.18
N THR A 291 -12.92 0.77 2.19
CA THR A 291 -12.14 1.99 2.05
C THR A 291 -11.18 2.15 3.22
N SER A 292 -9.92 2.44 2.92
CA SER A 292 -8.87 2.67 3.92
C SER A 292 -7.86 3.70 3.43
N THR A 293 -7.06 4.21 4.36
CA THR A 293 -5.90 5.03 4.04
C THR A 293 -4.76 4.79 5.01
N ASN A 294 -3.55 5.01 4.54
CA ASN A 294 -2.32 4.90 5.33
C ASN A 294 -1.49 6.17 5.15
N LEU A 295 -1.26 6.90 6.25
CA LEU A 295 -0.22 7.94 6.28
C LEU A 295 1.13 7.21 6.32
N ALA A 296 1.72 7.03 5.15
CA ALA A 296 2.79 6.08 4.90
C ALA A 296 4.19 6.63 5.18
N LEU A 297 4.37 7.92 4.99
CA LEU A 297 5.66 8.58 5.20
C LEU A 297 5.49 10.04 5.58
N LEU A 298 6.45 10.54 6.35
CA LEU A 298 6.62 11.95 6.64
C LEU A 298 8.10 12.22 6.94
N LYS A 299 8.76 13.00 6.07
CA LYS A 299 10.19 13.23 6.13
C LYS A 299 10.54 14.69 5.87
N SER A 300 11.37 15.26 6.74
CA SER A 300 11.97 16.57 6.51
C SER A 300 13.21 16.47 5.62
N ASP A 301 13.38 17.47 4.77
CA ASP A 301 14.57 17.70 3.94
C ASP A 301 15.15 19.06 4.31
N GLU A 302 16.18 19.04 5.14
CA GLU A 302 16.80 20.26 5.68
C GLU A 302 17.51 21.10 4.59
N GLN A 303 18.00 20.45 3.53
CA GLN A 303 18.69 21.16 2.44
C GLN A 303 17.71 21.94 1.58
N ASN A 304 16.57 21.33 1.26
CA ASN A 304 15.55 21.95 0.43
C ASN A 304 14.50 22.71 1.24
N LYS A 305 14.57 22.65 2.57
CA LYS A 305 13.59 23.24 3.50
C LYS A 305 12.17 22.82 3.18
N THR A 306 11.99 21.52 3.00
CA THR A 306 10.71 20.92 2.69
C THR A 306 10.39 19.76 3.64
N ILE A 307 9.12 19.49 3.82
CA ILE A 307 8.66 18.26 4.48
C ILE A 307 7.73 17.55 3.51
N LYS A 308 8.08 16.31 3.18
CA LYS A 308 7.28 15.45 2.33
C LYS A 308 6.45 14.53 3.19
N ALA A 309 5.15 14.47 2.95
CA ALA A 309 4.29 13.44 3.49
C ALA A 309 3.57 12.70 2.36
N GLY A 310 3.20 11.45 2.61
CA GLY A 310 2.52 10.62 1.63
C GLY A 310 1.42 9.79 2.28
N CYS A 311 0.25 9.78 1.64
CA CYS A 311 -0.84 8.89 2.00
C CYS A 311 -1.18 8.00 0.80
N LEU A 312 -1.47 6.72 1.07
CA LEU A 312 -2.06 5.82 0.08
C LEU A 312 -3.52 5.55 0.49
N MET A 313 -4.45 5.97 -0.36
CA MET A 313 -5.86 5.66 -0.24
C MET A 313 -6.18 4.40 -1.04
N ARG A 314 -7.05 3.56 -0.50
CA ARG A 314 -7.54 2.34 -1.16
C ARG A 314 -9.05 2.24 -1.02
N SER A 315 -9.73 1.85 -2.08
CA SER A 315 -11.17 1.52 -2.02
C SER A 315 -11.58 0.62 -3.18
N SER A 316 -12.50 -0.30 -2.94
CA SER A 316 -13.20 -1.04 -4.00
C SER A 316 -14.28 -0.19 -4.69
N VAL A 317 -14.54 1.03 -4.19
CA VAL A 317 -15.53 1.98 -4.71
C VAL A 317 -14.83 3.28 -5.07
N ASP A 318 -14.71 3.60 -6.36
CA ASP A 318 -13.92 4.75 -6.83
C ASP A 318 -14.41 6.08 -6.27
N SER A 319 -15.71 6.31 -6.21
CA SER A 319 -16.25 7.56 -5.64
C SER A 319 -15.94 7.71 -4.13
N ALA A 320 -15.83 6.62 -3.39
CA ALA A 320 -15.42 6.66 -1.98
C ALA A 320 -13.90 6.92 -1.83
N LYS A 321 -13.08 6.42 -2.77
CA LYS A 321 -11.66 6.74 -2.87
C LYS A 321 -11.46 8.23 -3.15
N GLU A 322 -12.19 8.77 -4.13
CA GLU A 322 -12.16 10.20 -4.49
C GLU A 322 -12.57 11.10 -3.32
N ASP A 323 -13.67 10.79 -2.61
CA ASP A 323 -14.08 11.53 -1.43
C ASP A 323 -12.99 11.54 -0.33
N LEU A 324 -12.40 10.37 -0.06
CA LEU A 324 -11.30 10.27 0.90
C LEU A 324 -10.07 11.08 0.46
N ALA A 325 -9.73 11.06 -0.83
CA ALA A 325 -8.66 11.88 -1.40
C ALA A 325 -8.92 13.37 -1.18
N GLN A 326 -10.16 13.84 -1.41
CA GLN A 326 -10.53 15.24 -1.18
C GLN A 326 -10.46 15.61 0.32
N ARG A 327 -10.82 14.72 1.23
CA ARG A 327 -10.67 14.96 2.69
C ARG A 327 -9.21 15.12 3.08
N ILE A 328 -8.31 14.24 2.60
CA ILE A 328 -6.89 14.34 2.86
C ILE A 328 -6.34 15.64 2.27
N LYS A 329 -6.68 15.96 1.02
CA LYS A 329 -6.30 17.21 0.36
C LYS A 329 -6.72 18.43 1.19
N ALA A 330 -7.98 18.49 1.60
CA ALA A 330 -8.52 19.61 2.38
C ALA A 330 -7.75 19.81 3.70
N VAL A 331 -7.46 18.73 4.43
CA VAL A 331 -6.70 18.78 5.70
C VAL A 331 -5.32 19.40 5.49
N PHE A 332 -4.58 18.95 4.50
CA PHE A 332 -3.21 19.41 4.27
C PHE A 332 -3.13 20.79 3.59
N GLU A 333 -4.06 21.10 2.67
CA GLU A 333 -4.12 22.45 2.07
C GLU A 333 -4.52 23.52 3.09
N LEU A 334 -5.44 23.23 4.01
CA LEU A 334 -5.76 24.13 5.15
C LEU A 334 -4.53 24.36 6.03
N ALA A 335 -3.61 23.42 6.11
CA ALA A 335 -2.34 23.56 6.80
C ALA A 335 -1.24 24.26 5.97
N GLY A 336 -1.52 24.65 4.73
CA GLY A 336 -0.61 25.37 3.86
C GLY A 336 0.31 24.47 3.02
N ALA A 337 0.05 23.17 2.95
CA ALA A 337 0.81 22.25 2.08
C ALA A 337 0.27 22.26 0.65
N LYS A 338 1.12 21.91 -0.31
CA LYS A 338 0.71 21.52 -1.66
C LYS A 338 0.39 20.03 -1.67
N VAL A 339 -0.73 19.65 -2.30
CA VAL A 339 -1.15 18.24 -2.43
C VAL A 339 -1.34 17.89 -3.90
N GLU A 340 -0.68 16.85 -4.35
CA GLU A 340 -0.79 16.30 -5.70
C GLU A 340 -1.14 14.81 -5.62
N PHE A 341 -2.00 14.34 -6.51
CA PHE A 341 -2.37 12.93 -6.60
C PHE A 341 -1.61 12.24 -7.73
N SER A 342 -1.32 10.95 -7.53
CA SER A 342 -0.66 10.11 -8.55
C SER A 342 -1.01 8.64 -8.36
N GLY A 343 -0.67 7.81 -9.36
CA GLY A 343 -0.81 6.37 -9.25
C GLY A 343 -2.25 5.90 -9.08
N ASN A 344 -3.23 6.65 -9.61
CA ASN A 344 -4.64 6.28 -9.52
C ASN A 344 -4.94 5.05 -10.40
N TYR A 345 -5.53 4.02 -9.79
CA TYR A 345 -6.12 2.89 -10.48
C TYR A 345 -7.48 2.54 -9.87
N PRO A 346 -8.44 2.03 -10.71
CA PRO A 346 -9.81 1.83 -10.29
C PRO A 346 -9.95 0.65 -9.33
N GLY A 347 -10.99 0.71 -8.49
CA GLY A 347 -11.48 -0.41 -7.71
C GLY A 347 -12.38 -1.32 -8.53
N TRP A 348 -12.53 -2.54 -8.04
CA TRP A 348 -13.51 -3.49 -8.53
C TRP A 348 -14.40 -3.91 -7.36
N LYS A 349 -15.62 -3.30 -7.31
CA LYS A 349 -16.57 -3.59 -6.24
C LYS A 349 -17.06 -5.03 -6.34
N PRO A 350 -17.01 -5.83 -5.26
CA PRO A 350 -17.52 -7.18 -5.26
C PRO A 350 -19.00 -7.27 -5.66
N ASN A 351 -19.31 -8.22 -6.56
CA ASN A 351 -20.67 -8.56 -6.92
C ASN A 351 -20.97 -10.03 -6.59
N MET A 352 -21.56 -10.27 -5.42
CA MET A 352 -21.87 -11.60 -4.92
C MET A 352 -23.02 -12.29 -5.68
N ASP A 353 -23.81 -11.53 -6.45
CA ASP A 353 -24.90 -12.06 -7.30
C ASP A 353 -24.43 -12.36 -8.74
N SER A 354 -23.12 -12.30 -9.00
CA SER A 354 -22.56 -12.56 -10.32
C SER A 354 -22.84 -13.98 -10.79
N PRO A 355 -23.48 -14.20 -11.97
CA PRO A 355 -23.73 -15.57 -12.46
C PRO A 355 -22.45 -16.37 -12.69
N ILE A 356 -21.34 -15.69 -13.05
CA ILE A 356 -20.06 -16.38 -13.25
C ILE A 356 -19.47 -16.89 -11.94
N LEU A 357 -19.63 -16.14 -10.83
CA LEU A 357 -19.19 -16.60 -9.52
C LEU A 357 -19.78 -17.93 -9.15
N LYS A 358 -21.12 -18.08 -9.27
CA LYS A 358 -21.80 -19.34 -9.03
C LYS A 358 -21.31 -20.47 -9.93
N THR A 359 -21.12 -20.17 -11.21
CA THR A 359 -20.58 -21.14 -12.18
C THR A 359 -19.18 -21.61 -11.78
N MET A 360 -18.31 -20.69 -11.38
CA MET A 360 -16.94 -21.02 -10.95
C MET A 360 -16.93 -21.85 -9.66
N GLN A 361 -17.78 -21.52 -8.68
CA GLN A 361 -17.97 -22.34 -7.47
C GLN A 361 -18.43 -23.76 -7.83
N ASP A 362 -19.42 -23.92 -8.70
CA ASP A 362 -19.90 -25.23 -9.16
C ASP A 362 -18.82 -26.03 -9.89
N VAL A 363 -18.00 -25.36 -10.71
CA VAL A 363 -16.89 -25.98 -11.43
C VAL A 363 -15.79 -26.45 -10.48
N TYR A 364 -15.46 -25.65 -9.47
CA TYR A 364 -14.46 -26.00 -8.45
C TYR A 364 -14.96 -27.16 -7.56
N ASN A 365 -16.21 -27.11 -7.11
CA ASN A 365 -16.79 -28.13 -6.23
C ASN A 365 -16.84 -29.52 -6.86
N ARG A 366 -17.00 -29.63 -8.18
CA ARG A 366 -17.08 -30.94 -8.87
C ARG A 366 -15.84 -31.82 -8.67
N PRO A 367 -14.59 -31.33 -8.93
CA PRO A 367 -13.40 -32.15 -8.75
C PRO A 367 -12.90 -32.22 -7.30
N PHE A 368 -13.14 -31.21 -6.49
CA PHE A 368 -12.54 -31.06 -5.16
C PHE A 368 -13.50 -31.37 -4.01
N GLY A 369 -14.82 -31.43 -4.28
CA GLY A 369 -15.83 -31.86 -3.28
C GLY A 369 -15.99 -30.90 -2.08
N LYS A 370 -15.66 -29.64 -2.29
CA LYS A 370 -15.72 -28.60 -1.25
C LYS A 370 -16.81 -27.58 -1.60
#